data_002dc2be8e2e8c44c020b0f0d214a88e
#
_entry.id   002dc2be8e2e8c44c020b0f0d214a88e
#
_cell.length_a   1.000
_cell.length_b   1.000
_cell.length_c   1.000
_cell.angle_alpha   90.00
_cell.angle_beta   90.00
_cell.angle_gamma   90.00
#
_symmetry.space_group_name_H-M   'P 1'
#
loop_
_entity.id
_entity.type
_entity.pdbx_description
1 polymer ?
#
loop_
_entity_poly.entity_id
_entity_poly.type
_entity_poly.pdbx_seq_one_letter_code
_entity_poly.pdbx_strand_id
1 'polypeptide(L)'
;MCIRDSLSTYSLESGWYKFGGENHVVEINSIKISKDDLIIKLLNQPIKKSFALITPAVFGSNRLSFRTPQTSDFPKIKLMLTDKAIPYRHRTQGRLSRGRYAVPAGSVYVLEEPLDKSWWEWPEEWFPNEGISLKKIGSGLCLPLDIKGLA
;
A
#
# COMPACT_ATOMS: atom_id res chain seq x y z
N MET A 1 -5.18 -13.71 3.76
CA MET A 1 -4.00 -14.22 3.05
C MET A 1 -3.31 -13.03 2.41
N CYS A 2 -2.06 -12.79 2.73
CA CYS A 2 -1.34 -11.66 2.16
C CYS A 2 -0.80 -12.05 0.79
N ILE A 3 -1.23 -11.37 -0.26
CA ILE A 3 -0.83 -11.65 -1.65
C ILE A 3 0.70 -11.57 -1.84
N ARG A 4 1.39 -10.79 -1.01
CA ARG A 4 2.83 -10.58 -1.12
C ARG A 4 3.67 -11.80 -0.75
N ASP A 5 3.27 -12.54 0.29
CA ASP A 5 4.05 -13.71 0.74
C ASP A 5 3.88 -14.90 -0.21
N SER A 6 2.78 -14.92 -0.96
CA SER A 6 2.54 -15.95 -1.98
C SER A 6 3.28 -15.69 -3.29
N LEU A 7 3.69 -14.46 -3.58
CA LEU A 7 4.41 -14.15 -4.82
C LEU A 7 5.88 -14.56 -4.80
N SER A 8 6.47 -14.78 -3.64
CA SER A 8 7.90 -15.14 -3.54
C SER A 8 8.18 -16.63 -3.33
N THR A 9 7.23 -17.41 -2.82
CA THR A 9 7.50 -18.79 -2.36
C THR A 9 6.42 -19.82 -2.68
N TYR A 10 5.19 -19.42 -3.00
CA TYR A 10 4.10 -20.34 -3.30
C TYR A 10 3.44 -19.98 -4.62
N SER A 11 3.45 -20.89 -5.58
CA SER A 11 2.58 -20.78 -6.75
C SER A 11 1.16 -21.12 -6.32
N LEU A 12 0.26 -20.16 -6.38
CA LEU A 12 -1.16 -20.44 -6.25
C LEU A 12 -1.62 -21.12 -7.54
N GLU A 13 -2.10 -22.34 -7.44
CA GLU A 13 -2.66 -23.04 -8.60
C GLU A 13 -3.95 -22.37 -9.05
N SER A 14 -4.18 -22.34 -10.36
CA SER A 14 -5.46 -21.85 -10.90
C SER A 14 -6.60 -22.75 -10.45
N GLY A 15 -7.71 -22.18 -10.05
CA GLY A 15 -8.85 -22.97 -9.57
C GLY A 15 -9.89 -22.14 -8.82
N TRP A 16 -10.85 -22.83 -8.23
CA TRP A 16 -11.94 -22.24 -7.48
C TRP A 16 -11.62 -22.21 -5.98
N TYR A 17 -11.74 -21.06 -5.37
CA TYR A 17 -11.39 -20.82 -3.97
C TYR A 17 -12.50 -20.12 -3.22
N LYS A 18 -12.62 -20.42 -1.93
CA LYS A 18 -13.44 -19.62 -1.01
C LYS A 18 -12.70 -18.35 -0.63
N PHE A 19 -13.33 -17.19 -0.84
CA PHE A 19 -12.74 -15.90 -0.59
C PHE A 19 -13.60 -15.05 0.34
N GLY A 20 -12.96 -14.41 1.31
CA GLY A 20 -13.64 -13.55 2.28
C GLY A 20 -14.40 -14.30 3.38
N GLY A 21 -14.97 -13.53 4.31
CA GLY A 21 -15.69 -14.04 5.48
C GLY A 21 -17.06 -14.64 5.14
N GLU A 22 -17.62 -14.31 3.99
CA GLU A 22 -18.95 -14.77 3.53
C GLU A 22 -18.86 -15.99 2.61
N ASN A 23 -17.68 -16.62 2.50
CA ASN A 23 -17.43 -17.80 1.67
C ASN A 23 -17.78 -17.64 0.18
N HIS A 24 -17.63 -16.44 -0.37
CA HIS A 24 -17.77 -16.27 -1.82
C HIS A 24 -16.84 -17.21 -2.56
N VAL A 25 -17.35 -17.85 -3.60
CA VAL A 25 -16.54 -18.70 -4.48
C VAL A 25 -16.01 -17.82 -5.61
N VAL A 26 -14.70 -17.79 -5.77
CA VAL A 26 -14.01 -17.03 -6.82
C VAL A 26 -13.11 -17.93 -7.63
N GLU A 27 -13.01 -17.67 -8.91
CA GLU A 27 -12.02 -18.28 -9.76
C GLU A 27 -10.72 -17.48 -9.67
N ILE A 28 -9.63 -18.16 -9.40
CA ILE A 28 -8.29 -17.56 -9.37
C ILE A 28 -7.49 -18.17 -10.51
N ASN A 29 -7.02 -17.31 -11.40
CA ASN A 29 -6.13 -17.69 -12.50
C ASN A 29 -4.73 -17.14 -12.23
N SER A 30 -3.73 -18.03 -12.15
CA SER A 30 -2.34 -17.63 -12.00
C SER A 30 -1.83 -17.04 -13.32
N ILE A 31 -1.30 -15.84 -13.27
CA ILE A 31 -0.65 -15.19 -14.40
C ILE A 31 0.82 -14.94 -14.09
N LYS A 32 1.68 -15.09 -15.08
CA LYS A 32 3.08 -14.71 -14.96
C LYS A 32 3.23 -13.24 -15.34
N ILE A 33 3.64 -12.42 -14.37
CA ILE A 33 3.95 -11.02 -14.61
C ILE A 33 5.42 -10.91 -14.98
N SER A 34 5.72 -10.33 -16.14
CA SER A 34 7.09 -10.08 -16.57
C SER A 34 7.71 -8.93 -15.79
N LYS A 35 9.02 -8.98 -15.58
CA LYS A 35 9.77 -7.83 -15.04
C LYS A 35 9.70 -6.61 -15.97
N ASP A 36 9.40 -6.82 -17.24
CA ASP A 36 9.26 -5.77 -18.25
C ASP A 36 7.90 -5.12 -18.27
N ASP A 37 6.92 -5.65 -17.56
CA ASP A 37 5.59 -5.06 -17.45
C ASP A 37 5.67 -3.64 -16.88
N LEU A 38 4.88 -2.74 -17.45
CA LEU A 38 4.88 -1.33 -17.07
C LEU A 38 4.63 -1.14 -15.56
N ILE A 39 3.69 -1.90 -14.99
CA ILE A 39 3.37 -1.79 -13.56
C ILE A 39 4.57 -2.15 -12.68
N ILE A 40 5.35 -3.17 -13.07
CA ILE A 40 6.54 -3.58 -12.33
C ILE A 40 7.63 -2.51 -12.44
N LYS A 41 7.81 -1.95 -13.63
CA LYS A 41 8.75 -0.83 -13.84
C LYS A 41 8.38 0.38 -12.99
N LEU A 42 7.10 0.76 -12.97
CA LEU A 42 6.61 1.88 -12.16
C LEU A 42 6.77 1.64 -10.66
N LEU A 43 6.49 0.43 -10.17
CA LEU A 43 6.65 0.07 -8.75
C LEU A 43 8.10 0.12 -8.28
N ASN A 44 9.06 -0.06 -9.18
CA ASN A 44 10.49 0.00 -8.88
C ASN A 44 11.08 1.41 -9.09
N GLN A 45 10.33 2.35 -9.67
CA GLN A 45 10.81 3.71 -9.85
C GLN A 45 10.80 4.49 -8.52
N PRO A 46 11.83 5.31 -8.26
CA PRO A 46 11.84 6.20 -7.12
C PRO A 46 10.78 7.30 -7.30
N ILE A 47 10.07 7.57 -6.21
CA ILE A 47 9.10 8.64 -6.14
C ILE A 47 9.87 9.97 -6.06
N LYS A 48 9.63 10.83 -7.02
CA LYS A 48 10.15 12.19 -7.01
C LYS A 48 9.27 13.08 -6.11
N LYS A 49 8.54 14.00 -6.70
CA LYS A 49 7.70 14.95 -5.97
C LYS A 49 6.23 14.55 -5.87
N SER A 50 5.79 13.50 -6.55
CA SER A 50 4.40 13.10 -6.50
C SER A 50 4.20 11.60 -6.70
N PHE A 51 3.15 11.08 -6.06
CA PHE A 51 2.75 9.68 -6.17
C PHE A 51 1.25 9.51 -5.94
N ALA A 52 0.68 8.43 -6.46
CA ALA A 52 -0.69 8.00 -6.21
C ALA A 52 -0.72 6.67 -5.47
N LEU A 53 -1.58 6.56 -4.48
CA LEU A 53 -1.86 5.30 -3.79
C LEU A 53 -2.67 4.36 -4.71
N ILE A 54 -2.23 3.12 -4.86
CA ILE A 54 -3.01 2.07 -5.54
C ILE A 54 -3.65 1.11 -4.56
N THR A 55 -3.26 1.15 -3.30
CA THR A 55 -3.93 0.46 -2.19
C THR A 55 -4.20 1.43 -1.05
N PRO A 56 -5.19 1.15 -0.19
CA PRO A 56 -5.42 1.96 1.01
C PRO A 56 -4.16 2.05 1.88
N ALA A 57 -3.91 3.23 2.42
CA ALA A 57 -2.75 3.48 3.28
C ALA A 57 -3.16 3.75 4.72
N VAL A 58 -2.52 3.05 5.65
CA VAL A 58 -2.57 3.35 7.08
C VAL A 58 -1.17 3.72 7.53
N PHE A 59 -0.96 4.97 7.86
CA PHE A 59 0.29 5.45 8.44
C PHE A 59 0.14 5.70 9.94
N GLY A 60 1.24 5.75 10.65
CA GLY A 60 1.30 6.14 12.05
C GLY A 60 1.62 5.00 13.00
N SER A 61 1.16 5.13 14.24
CA SER A 61 1.48 4.20 15.32
C SER A 61 0.42 3.10 15.46
N ASN A 62 0.67 2.15 16.38
CA ASN A 62 -0.31 1.14 16.75
C ASN A 62 -1.57 1.70 17.44
N ARG A 63 -1.59 2.99 17.79
CA ARG A 63 -2.73 3.64 18.45
C ARG A 63 -3.44 4.63 17.55
N LEU A 64 -2.69 5.39 16.76
CA LEU A 64 -3.19 6.50 15.96
C LEU A 64 -2.92 6.26 14.48
N SER A 65 -3.90 6.59 13.65
CA SER A 65 -3.77 6.59 12.20
C SER A 65 -3.64 8.03 11.70
N PHE A 66 -2.68 8.25 10.82
CA PHE A 66 -2.44 9.53 10.19
C PHE A 66 -2.59 9.41 8.67
N ARG A 67 -2.68 10.55 8.01
CA ARG A 67 -2.72 10.60 6.54
C ARG A 67 -1.34 10.46 5.90
N THR A 68 -0.29 10.60 6.71
CA THR A 68 1.11 10.58 6.28
C THR A 68 1.99 9.96 7.35
N PRO A 69 3.15 9.44 7.02
CA PRO A 69 4.18 9.12 8.01
C PRO A 69 4.50 10.33 8.88
N GLN A 70 4.64 10.11 10.18
CA GLN A 70 4.94 11.16 11.17
C GLN A 70 6.41 11.08 11.56
N THR A 71 7.29 11.17 10.59
CA THR A 71 8.74 11.08 10.78
C THR A 71 9.43 12.21 10.04
N SER A 72 10.63 12.59 10.49
CA SER A 72 11.44 13.62 9.83
C SER A 72 11.89 13.24 8.44
N ASP A 73 11.96 11.93 8.17
CA ASP A 73 12.48 11.37 6.91
C ASP A 73 11.44 11.41 5.78
N PHE A 74 10.17 11.71 6.11
CA PHE A 74 9.14 11.86 5.10
C PHE A 74 9.01 13.34 4.72
N PRO A 75 9.15 13.69 3.42
CA PRO A 75 9.07 15.07 2.98
C PRO A 75 7.73 15.70 3.32
N LYS A 76 7.74 17.01 3.56
CA LYS A 76 6.50 17.75 3.79
C LYS A 76 5.58 17.68 2.58
N ILE A 77 4.30 17.61 2.87
CA ILE A 77 3.27 17.58 1.82
C ILE A 77 2.93 19.00 1.43
N LYS A 78 3.09 19.30 0.14
CA LYS A 78 2.65 20.53 -0.49
C LYS A 78 1.16 20.51 -0.78
N LEU A 79 0.66 19.37 -1.29
CA LEU A 79 -0.73 19.17 -1.67
C LEU A 79 -1.12 17.71 -1.50
N MET A 80 -2.34 17.47 -1.08
CA MET A 80 -2.94 16.14 -1.02
C MET A 80 -4.35 16.18 -1.61
N LEU A 81 -4.59 15.35 -2.61
CA LEU A 81 -5.93 15.10 -3.16
C LEU A 81 -6.37 13.72 -2.67
N THR A 82 -7.43 13.70 -1.87
CA THR A 82 -7.95 12.47 -1.28
C THR A 82 -9.45 12.56 -1.05
N ASP A 83 -10.10 11.43 -1.05
CA ASP A 83 -11.49 11.31 -0.62
C ASP A 83 -11.58 11.10 0.90
N LYS A 84 -12.77 10.82 1.41
CA LYS A 84 -13.00 10.51 2.83
C LYS A 84 -12.21 9.29 3.24
N ALA A 85 -11.66 9.34 4.45
CA ALA A 85 -10.98 8.18 5.03
C ALA A 85 -11.94 6.99 5.14
N ILE A 86 -11.45 5.81 4.83
CA ILE A 86 -12.23 4.57 4.84
C ILE A 86 -11.94 3.75 6.10
N PRO A 87 -12.94 3.07 6.69
CA PRO A 87 -12.70 2.13 7.79
C PRO A 87 -11.76 1.01 7.33
N TYR A 88 -10.79 0.69 8.15
CA TYR A 88 -9.81 -0.35 7.86
C TYR A 88 -9.64 -1.29 9.05
N ARG A 89 -9.70 -2.58 8.78
CA ARG A 89 -9.39 -3.65 9.72
C ARG A 89 -8.81 -4.82 8.95
N HIS A 90 -7.89 -5.53 9.57
CA HIS A 90 -7.37 -6.79 9.06
C HIS A 90 -7.49 -7.88 10.13
N ARG A 91 -7.29 -9.11 9.73
CA ARG A 91 -7.32 -10.25 10.62
C ARG A 91 -5.93 -10.87 10.65
N THR A 92 -5.36 -11.02 11.84
CA THR A 92 -4.04 -11.62 12.04
C THR A 92 -4.17 -12.72 13.08
N GLN A 93 -3.70 -13.92 12.78
CA GLN A 93 -3.74 -15.07 13.71
C GLN A 93 -5.14 -15.34 14.28
N GLY A 94 -6.17 -15.24 13.46
CA GLY A 94 -7.56 -15.45 13.86
C GLY A 94 -8.19 -14.30 14.66
N ARG A 95 -7.43 -13.27 15.04
CA ARG A 95 -7.93 -12.11 15.79
C ARG A 95 -8.14 -10.93 14.85
N LEU A 96 -9.17 -10.14 15.15
CA LEU A 96 -9.45 -8.91 14.43
C LEU A 96 -8.54 -7.80 14.95
N SER A 97 -7.85 -7.10 14.06
CA SER A 97 -7.03 -5.95 14.41
C SER A 97 -7.87 -4.79 14.97
N ARG A 98 -7.20 -3.80 15.54
CA ARG A 98 -7.85 -2.55 15.93
C ARG A 98 -8.52 -1.87 14.74
N GLY A 99 -9.71 -1.30 14.95
CA GLY A 99 -10.36 -0.44 13.96
C GLY A 99 -9.53 0.82 13.70
N ARG A 100 -9.31 1.14 12.44
CA ARG A 100 -8.52 2.28 11.96
C ARG A 100 -9.24 2.98 10.84
N TYR A 101 -8.70 4.12 10.46
CA TYR A 101 -9.05 4.80 9.22
C TYR A 101 -7.85 4.78 8.29
N ALA A 102 -8.09 4.39 7.05
CA ALA A 102 -7.10 4.39 5.99
C ALA A 102 -7.36 5.55 5.03
N VAL A 103 -6.28 6.06 4.45
CA VAL A 103 -6.36 6.90 3.26
C VAL A 103 -6.76 6.01 2.08
N PRO A 104 -7.79 6.36 1.31
CA PRO A 104 -8.28 5.51 0.24
C PRO A 104 -7.27 5.38 -0.92
N ALA A 105 -7.35 4.28 -1.65
CA ALA A 105 -6.68 4.16 -2.94
C ALA A 105 -7.15 5.28 -3.89
N GLY A 106 -6.29 5.69 -4.84
CA GLY A 106 -6.53 6.84 -5.71
C GLY A 106 -6.13 8.19 -5.11
N SER A 107 -5.75 8.22 -3.82
CA SER A 107 -5.22 9.47 -3.22
C SER A 107 -3.87 9.85 -3.82
N VAL A 108 -3.71 11.13 -4.13
CA VAL A 108 -2.50 11.69 -4.72
C VAL A 108 -1.79 12.60 -3.73
N TYR A 109 -0.50 12.44 -3.63
CA TYR A 109 0.38 13.27 -2.81
C TYR A 109 1.34 14.06 -3.68
N VAL A 110 1.51 15.32 -3.33
CA VAL A 110 2.55 16.20 -3.88
C VAL A 110 3.43 16.65 -2.73
N LEU A 111 4.72 16.41 -2.85
CA LEU A 111 5.73 16.70 -1.84
C LEU A 111 6.44 18.01 -2.14
N GLU A 112 6.95 18.68 -1.11
CA GLU A 112 7.79 19.87 -1.28
C GLU A 112 9.15 19.47 -1.87
N GLU A 113 9.72 18.36 -1.41
CA GLU A 113 11.00 17.82 -1.85
C GLU A 113 10.86 16.41 -2.41
N PRO A 114 11.76 15.96 -3.30
CA PRO A 114 11.76 14.60 -3.78
C PRO A 114 11.97 13.61 -2.64
N LEU A 115 11.23 12.49 -2.66
CA LEU A 115 11.42 11.41 -1.71
C LEU A 115 12.59 10.50 -2.10
N ASP A 116 12.84 10.36 -3.41
CA ASP A 116 13.90 9.55 -4.05
C ASP A 116 13.99 8.09 -3.57
N LYS A 117 12.88 7.54 -3.15
CA LYS A 117 12.71 6.14 -2.74
C LYS A 117 11.53 5.51 -3.48
N SER A 118 11.68 4.28 -3.91
CA SER A 118 10.54 3.47 -4.34
C SER A 118 9.73 3.03 -3.12
N TRP A 119 8.46 2.62 -3.31
CA TRP A 119 7.66 2.13 -2.18
C TRP A 119 8.31 0.96 -1.44
N TRP A 120 9.07 0.12 -2.12
CA TRP A 120 9.77 -1.01 -1.52
C TRP A 120 10.80 -0.60 -0.46
N GLU A 121 11.41 0.57 -0.66
CA GLU A 121 12.45 1.14 0.22
C GLU A 121 11.86 1.93 1.40
N TRP A 122 10.54 2.12 1.45
CA TRP A 122 9.93 2.84 2.56
C TRP A 122 10.16 2.09 3.88
N PRO A 123 10.51 2.77 4.97
CA PRO A 123 10.70 2.17 6.29
C PRO A 123 9.42 1.49 6.79
N GLU A 124 9.55 0.35 7.46
CA GLU A 124 8.39 -0.35 8.05
C GLU A 124 7.78 0.45 9.21
N GLU A 125 8.57 1.26 9.92
CA GLU A 125 8.12 2.12 11.01
C GLU A 125 7.15 3.22 10.60
N TRP A 126 7.02 3.51 9.31
CA TRP A 126 5.99 4.42 8.81
C TRP A 126 4.58 3.84 8.91
N PHE A 127 4.50 2.54 9.14
CA PHE A 127 3.26 1.78 9.17
C PHE A 127 3.03 1.13 10.54
N PRO A 128 1.77 1.04 10.99
CA PRO A 128 1.45 0.30 12.21
C PRO A 128 1.88 -1.16 12.12
N ASN A 129 2.30 -1.71 13.27
CA ASN A 129 2.65 -3.13 13.41
C ASN A 129 1.78 -3.75 14.52
N GLU A 130 0.83 -4.58 14.15
CA GLU A 130 -0.05 -5.31 15.06
C GLU A 130 0.11 -6.82 14.84
N GLY A 131 1.30 -7.33 15.15
CA GLY A 131 1.70 -8.72 14.87
C GLY A 131 2.25 -8.92 13.46
N ILE A 132 1.86 -8.06 12.52
CA ILE A 132 2.42 -7.93 11.18
C ILE A 132 2.46 -6.45 10.81
N SER A 133 3.54 -6.01 10.19
CA SER A 133 3.61 -4.66 9.63
C SER A 133 2.59 -4.50 8.51
N LEU A 134 1.81 -3.43 8.53
CA LEU A 134 0.84 -3.17 7.46
C LEU A 134 1.50 -2.94 6.11
N LYS A 135 2.76 -2.52 6.07
CA LYS A 135 3.54 -2.49 4.83
C LYS A 135 3.65 -3.88 4.20
N LYS A 136 3.90 -4.92 4.99
CA LYS A 136 4.04 -6.31 4.49
C LYS A 136 2.78 -6.85 3.84
N ILE A 137 1.63 -6.33 4.21
CA ILE A 137 0.35 -6.67 3.56
C ILE A 137 -0.06 -5.68 2.46
N GLY A 138 0.86 -4.81 2.03
CA GLY A 138 0.66 -3.93 0.89
C GLY A 138 -0.05 -2.62 1.20
N SER A 139 -0.15 -2.20 2.47
CA SER A 139 -0.72 -0.90 2.83
C SER A 139 0.09 0.24 2.21
N GLY A 140 -0.59 1.16 1.54
CA GLY A 140 0.04 2.34 0.97
C GLY A 140 0.92 2.07 -0.26
N LEU A 141 0.70 0.94 -0.95
CA LEU A 141 1.37 0.70 -2.22
C LEU A 141 1.03 1.83 -3.18
N CYS A 142 2.04 2.40 -3.82
CA CYS A 142 1.87 3.59 -4.64
C CYS A 142 2.74 3.56 -5.90
N LEU A 143 2.37 4.40 -6.83
CA LEU A 143 3.10 4.61 -8.09
C LEU A 143 3.59 6.06 -8.16
N PRO A 144 4.80 6.30 -8.66
CA PRO A 144 5.24 7.65 -8.95
C PRO A 144 4.35 8.29 -10.00
N LEU A 145 4.11 9.58 -9.85
CA LEU A 145 3.43 10.41 -10.83
C LEU A 145 4.35 11.51 -11.31
N ASP A 146 4.24 11.82 -12.60
CA ASP A 146 4.81 13.03 -13.19
C ASP A 146 3.69 14.02 -13.50
N ILE A 147 3.55 15.03 -12.64
CA ILE A 147 2.52 16.05 -12.78
C ILE A 147 3.17 17.28 -13.42
N LYS A 148 2.84 17.53 -14.67
CA LYS A 148 3.34 18.71 -15.40
C LYS A 148 2.99 20.01 -14.67
N GLY A 149 3.96 20.89 -14.49
CA GLY A 149 3.77 22.17 -13.81
C GLY A 149 4.00 22.16 -12.29
N LEU A 150 4.41 21.03 -11.70
CA LEU A 150 4.85 20.95 -10.31
C LEU A 150 6.39 20.85 -10.22
N ALA A 151 7.07 21.64 -10.98
CA ALA A 151 8.52 21.77 -10.87
C ALA A 151 8.92 22.54 -9.61
#